data_fa0a126db61837486c99edd45c88784c
#
_entry.id   fa0a126db61837486c99edd45c88784c
#
_cell.length_a   1.000
_cell.length_b   1.000
_cell.length_c   1.000
_cell.angle_alpha   90.00
_cell.angle_beta   90.00
_cell.angle_gamma   90.00
#
_symmetry.space_group_name_H-M   'P 1'
#
loop_
_entity.id
_entity.type
_entity.pdbx_description
1 polymer ?
#
loop_
_entity_poly.entity_id
_entity_poly.type
_entity_poly.pdbx_seq_one_letter_code
_entity_poly.pdbx_strand_id
1 'polypeptide(L)'
;MKKHLFPLILLACSLVACDNGFKVESGFTLVPLESQITTVQPMTGLVMWTTHSQRLRYAPVIQLEFQYCLPCRVVTGKADGKIQYDWSYFEQVLDDMKSRNHQGVIRFRYEYPGNTLVDGEPGSTAVPQYIKELEDYNETFKKNEDGPTYYADWTNKELQWFTKQFYTDFAERYNNDPRIAFLELGFGHWSEYHIYGTPLKLGTNFPSHDYQKEFLTHVDQVLDIPWAISIDAADSYYTPIVKDEQLMALNFGLFDDSFMHEHHEIAQGDGYNERCWQEIGRNTRWHTGVCGGEISYYTNYDQRNFLDTAGMYGWTWEEAAAKYHITFMIANDATGSIHGSTERFREAGIASGYNFQVVNCRTNGEETRFTVNNIGVAPIYRDAYFQINGTQSEVSLRGLLPGNSLDITIPTGLTKSEELTIVSPHILPTQKIEYEATSNELVK
;
A
#
# COMPACT_ATOMS: atom_id res chain seq x y z
N MET A 1 -11.43 -28.58 -44.35
CA MET A 1 -10.15 -28.20 -43.73
C MET A 1 -9.68 -26.88 -44.34
N LYS A 2 -9.93 -25.76 -43.73
CA LYS A 2 -9.33 -24.47 -44.09
C LYS A 2 -8.69 -23.92 -42.85
N LYS A 3 -7.35 -23.85 -42.80
CA LYS A 3 -6.55 -23.24 -41.79
C LYS A 3 -6.67 -21.71 -41.94
N HIS A 4 -7.26 -21.05 -40.96
CA HIS A 4 -7.17 -19.57 -40.88
C HIS A 4 -5.93 -19.24 -40.04
N LEU A 5 -4.86 -18.80 -40.70
CA LEU A 5 -3.77 -18.08 -40.11
C LEU A 5 -4.32 -16.69 -39.71
N PHE A 6 -4.30 -16.38 -38.41
CA PHE A 6 -4.42 -14.99 -37.96
C PHE A 6 -3.03 -14.34 -38.06
N PRO A 7 -2.91 -13.18 -38.68
CA PRO A 7 -1.66 -12.46 -38.70
C PRO A 7 -1.47 -11.78 -37.33
N LEU A 8 -0.32 -12.03 -36.72
CA LEU A 8 0.23 -11.25 -35.62
C LEU A 8 0.38 -9.82 -36.11
N ILE A 9 -0.49 -8.91 -35.69
CA ILE A 9 -0.31 -7.47 -35.92
C ILE A 9 0.70 -7.00 -34.86
N LEU A 10 1.97 -7.01 -35.26
CA LEU A 10 2.98 -6.18 -34.59
C LEU A 10 2.55 -4.73 -34.85
N LEU A 11 2.06 -4.07 -33.78
CA LEU A 11 1.88 -2.64 -33.80
C LEU A 11 3.29 -2.02 -33.71
N ALA A 12 3.90 -1.85 -34.85
CA ALA A 12 5.08 -1.01 -34.99
C ALA A 12 4.61 0.43 -34.73
N CYS A 13 4.74 0.93 -33.52
CA CYS A 13 4.77 2.37 -33.31
C CYS A 13 5.92 2.92 -34.12
N SER A 14 5.59 3.53 -35.24
CA SER A 14 6.51 4.36 -36.02
C SER A 14 6.87 5.56 -35.12
N LEU A 15 8.00 5.42 -34.43
CA LEU A 15 8.73 6.56 -33.87
C LEU A 15 9.02 7.52 -35.04
N VAL A 16 8.29 8.61 -35.10
CA VAL A 16 8.73 9.78 -35.84
C VAL A 16 9.94 10.27 -35.12
N ALA A 17 11.12 9.91 -35.59
CA ALA A 17 12.38 10.45 -35.14
C ALA A 17 12.41 11.94 -35.47
N CYS A 18 11.99 12.77 -34.52
CA CYS A 18 12.47 14.12 -34.49
C CYS A 18 13.96 14.03 -34.17
N ASP A 19 14.79 14.44 -35.10
CA ASP A 19 16.26 14.47 -34.98
C ASP A 19 16.68 15.60 -34.02
N ASN A 20 16.32 15.45 -32.75
CA ASN A 20 16.86 16.21 -31.63
C ASN A 20 17.95 15.35 -30.99
N GLY A 21 19.05 15.15 -31.69
CA GLY A 21 20.21 14.46 -31.14
C GLY A 21 20.61 15.09 -29.79
N PHE A 22 20.53 14.29 -28.71
CA PHE A 22 20.97 14.72 -27.39
C PHE A 22 22.42 15.18 -27.48
N LYS A 23 22.66 16.49 -27.34
CA LYS A 23 24.00 17.05 -27.34
C LYS A 23 24.56 16.93 -25.94
N VAL A 24 25.58 16.11 -25.78
CA VAL A 24 26.34 16.04 -24.52
C VAL A 24 26.94 17.44 -24.27
N GLU A 25 26.70 17.97 -23.07
CA GLU A 25 27.25 19.25 -22.63
C GLU A 25 28.80 19.24 -22.67
N SER A 26 29.40 20.41 -23.03
CA SER A 26 30.87 20.49 -23.11
C SER A 26 31.52 20.14 -21.78
N GLY A 27 32.48 19.24 -21.80
CA GLY A 27 33.17 18.75 -20.60
C GLY A 27 32.57 17.51 -19.96
N PHE A 28 31.37 17.06 -20.39
CA PHE A 28 30.78 15.79 -19.95
C PHE A 28 31.05 14.66 -20.96
N THR A 29 31.14 13.45 -20.44
CA THR A 29 31.17 12.20 -21.22
C THR A 29 30.02 11.30 -20.80
N LEU A 30 29.41 10.59 -21.74
CA LEU A 30 28.38 9.60 -21.43
C LEU A 30 28.96 8.43 -20.63
N VAL A 31 28.25 7.98 -19.63
CA VAL A 31 28.56 6.79 -18.84
C VAL A 31 27.61 5.68 -19.24
N PRO A 32 28.07 4.58 -19.82
CA PRO A 32 27.25 3.43 -20.10
C PRO A 32 26.81 2.79 -18.77
N LEU A 33 25.49 2.69 -18.56
CA LEU A 33 24.91 2.00 -17.42
C LEU A 33 24.26 0.70 -17.89
N GLU A 34 24.42 -0.34 -17.08
CA GLU A 34 23.71 -1.60 -17.22
C GLU A 34 23.11 -1.97 -15.88
N SER A 35 21.79 -1.95 -15.79
CA SER A 35 21.02 -2.33 -14.62
C SER A 35 19.64 -2.83 -15.04
N GLN A 36 19.10 -3.80 -14.31
CA GLN A 36 17.80 -4.39 -14.57
C GLN A 36 17.03 -4.55 -13.25
N ILE A 37 15.73 -4.35 -13.32
CA ILE A 37 14.81 -4.69 -12.23
C ILE A 37 14.52 -6.19 -12.33
N THR A 38 15.00 -6.95 -11.38
CA THR A 38 14.87 -8.41 -11.33
C THR A 38 14.08 -8.89 -10.12
N THR A 39 13.89 -8.01 -9.13
CA THR A 39 13.14 -8.28 -7.90
C THR A 39 12.00 -7.30 -7.73
N VAL A 40 11.02 -7.69 -6.93
CA VAL A 40 9.95 -6.77 -6.51
C VAL A 40 10.57 -5.64 -5.70
N GLN A 41 10.17 -4.41 -5.99
CA GLN A 41 10.70 -3.24 -5.29
C GLN A 41 10.25 -3.22 -3.81
N PRO A 42 11.07 -2.73 -2.88
CA PRO A 42 10.64 -2.50 -1.50
C PRO A 42 9.36 -1.66 -1.42
N MET A 43 8.50 -1.93 -0.45
CA MET A 43 7.22 -1.24 -0.25
C MET A 43 6.24 -1.42 -1.43
N THR A 44 6.38 -2.44 -2.27
CA THR A 44 5.45 -2.73 -3.36
C THR A 44 5.16 -4.22 -3.48
N GLY A 45 4.22 -4.59 -4.33
CA GLY A 45 4.04 -5.96 -4.78
C GLY A 45 2.89 -6.70 -4.14
N LEU A 46 2.86 -8.00 -4.40
CA LEU A 46 1.90 -8.88 -3.77
C LEU A 46 2.26 -9.11 -2.30
N VAL A 47 1.23 -9.18 -1.48
CA VAL A 47 1.32 -9.26 -0.02
C VAL A 47 0.77 -10.59 0.45
N MET A 48 1.35 -11.18 1.47
CA MET A 48 0.81 -12.35 2.14
C MET A 48 0.60 -12.07 3.64
N TRP A 49 -0.40 -12.70 4.23
CA TRP A 49 -0.58 -12.66 5.68
C TRP A 49 0.60 -13.31 6.40
N THR A 50 1.07 -12.71 7.48
CA THR A 50 2.15 -13.28 8.33
C THR A 50 1.89 -14.69 8.79
N THR A 51 0.61 -15.09 8.91
CA THR A 51 0.17 -16.42 9.34
C THR A 51 -0.02 -17.40 8.20
N HIS A 52 0.12 -16.97 6.93
CA HIS A 52 -0.15 -17.85 5.79
C HIS A 52 0.86 -18.99 5.70
N SER A 53 0.36 -20.23 5.48
CA SER A 53 1.19 -21.45 5.50
C SER A 53 2.27 -21.48 4.41
N GLN A 54 2.05 -20.82 3.28
CA GLN A 54 2.97 -20.77 2.14
C GLN A 54 3.94 -19.57 2.19
N ARG A 55 3.85 -18.67 3.20
CA ARG A 55 4.65 -17.44 3.25
C ARG A 55 6.16 -17.67 3.06
N LEU A 56 6.71 -18.74 3.63
CA LEU A 56 8.13 -19.04 3.51
C LEU A 56 8.55 -19.43 2.08
N ARG A 57 7.66 -20.10 1.33
CA ARG A 57 7.90 -20.44 -0.07
C ARG A 57 7.95 -19.20 -0.96
N TYR A 58 7.08 -18.23 -0.69
CA TYR A 58 6.97 -17.00 -1.49
C TYR A 58 7.85 -15.86 -0.97
N ALA A 59 8.49 -16.00 0.19
CA ALA A 59 9.35 -14.98 0.76
C ALA A 59 10.42 -14.40 -0.22
N PRO A 60 11.04 -15.16 -1.12
CA PRO A 60 12.02 -14.59 -2.05
C PRO A 60 11.41 -13.69 -3.14
N VAL A 61 10.09 -13.67 -3.31
CA VAL A 61 9.39 -12.99 -4.42
C VAL A 61 8.33 -11.98 -3.97
N ILE A 62 8.25 -11.71 -2.66
CA ILE A 62 7.43 -10.65 -2.08
C ILE A 62 8.29 -9.71 -1.24
N GLN A 63 7.81 -8.51 -0.96
CA GLN A 63 8.49 -7.53 -0.10
C GLN A 63 7.65 -7.15 1.12
N LEU A 64 6.37 -7.55 1.13
CA LEU A 64 5.39 -7.11 2.10
C LEU A 64 4.64 -8.29 2.72
N GLU A 65 4.32 -8.16 4.01
CA GLU A 65 3.38 -9.03 4.71
C GLU A 65 2.30 -8.20 5.40
N PHE A 66 1.09 -8.76 5.49
CA PHE A 66 -0.06 -8.13 6.13
C PHE A 66 -0.32 -8.70 7.53
N GLN A 67 -0.70 -7.82 8.47
CA GLN A 67 -1.11 -8.22 9.80
C GLN A 67 -2.20 -7.33 10.38
N TYR A 68 -3.29 -7.95 10.84
CA TYR A 68 -4.19 -7.28 11.78
C TYR A 68 -3.53 -7.15 13.15
N CYS A 69 -3.54 -5.94 13.70
CA CYS A 69 -3.09 -5.66 15.05
C CYS A 69 -4.25 -5.18 15.92
N LEU A 70 -4.19 -5.51 17.20
CA LEU A 70 -5.25 -5.25 18.15
C LEU A 70 -4.77 -4.28 19.22
N PRO A 71 -5.38 -3.08 19.35
CA PRO A 71 -4.98 -2.12 20.38
C PRO A 71 -4.99 -2.70 21.79
N CYS A 72 -5.97 -3.55 22.11
CA CYS A 72 -6.06 -4.21 23.43
C CYS A 72 -4.86 -5.12 23.76
N ARG A 73 -4.06 -5.54 22.78
CA ARG A 73 -2.88 -6.39 23.02
C ARG A 73 -1.60 -5.61 23.30
N VAL A 74 -1.59 -4.32 23.00
CA VAL A 74 -0.43 -3.45 23.25
C VAL A 74 -0.69 -2.43 24.36
N VAL A 75 -1.95 -2.24 24.76
CA VAL A 75 -2.36 -1.33 25.83
C VAL A 75 -2.57 -2.13 27.12
N THR A 76 -1.81 -1.81 28.17
CA THR A 76 -1.88 -2.47 29.48
C THR A 76 -2.72 -1.69 30.51
N GLY A 77 -3.05 -0.42 30.21
CA GLY A 77 -3.85 0.40 31.10
C GLY A 77 -3.66 1.90 30.87
N LYS A 78 -4.12 2.68 31.84
CA LYS A 78 -3.92 4.14 31.90
C LYS A 78 -3.52 4.54 33.32
N ALA A 79 -2.44 5.32 33.46
CA ALA A 79 -1.98 5.86 34.72
C ALA A 79 -1.52 7.31 34.53
N ASP A 80 -1.85 8.17 35.52
CA ASP A 80 -1.49 9.61 35.51
C ASP A 80 -1.88 10.32 34.20
N GLY A 81 -3.04 9.95 33.64
CA GLY A 81 -3.57 10.51 32.38
C GLY A 81 -2.89 10.03 31.11
N LYS A 82 -1.93 9.08 31.20
CA LYS A 82 -1.19 8.51 30.07
C LYS A 82 -1.53 7.05 29.87
N ILE A 83 -1.61 6.66 28.59
CA ILE A 83 -1.77 5.25 28.22
C ILE A 83 -0.48 4.50 28.57
N GLN A 84 -0.64 3.30 29.11
CA GLN A 84 0.48 2.39 29.39
C GLN A 84 0.54 1.33 28.30
N TYR A 85 1.70 1.13 27.70
CA TYR A 85 1.91 0.21 26.61
C TYR A 85 2.88 -0.92 26.95
N ASP A 86 2.59 -2.11 26.44
CA ASP A 86 3.56 -3.18 26.22
C ASP A 86 3.58 -3.49 24.70
N TRP A 87 4.58 -2.99 24.04
CA TRP A 87 4.75 -3.18 22.60
C TRP A 87 5.40 -4.53 22.22
N SER A 88 5.74 -5.38 23.20
CA SER A 88 6.49 -6.63 22.94
C SER A 88 5.84 -7.53 21.89
N TYR A 89 4.50 -7.66 21.90
CA TYR A 89 3.77 -8.40 20.88
C TYR A 89 3.96 -7.80 19.49
N PHE A 90 3.80 -6.49 19.36
CA PHE A 90 3.92 -5.79 18.09
C PHE A 90 5.35 -5.82 17.55
N GLU A 91 6.34 -5.63 18.42
CA GLU A 91 7.76 -5.75 18.07
C GLU A 91 8.09 -7.16 17.55
N GLN A 92 7.54 -8.23 18.17
CA GLN A 92 7.72 -9.60 17.68
C GLN A 92 7.15 -9.80 16.29
N VAL A 93 5.98 -9.22 15.99
CA VAL A 93 5.39 -9.27 14.64
C VAL A 93 6.31 -8.59 13.62
N LEU A 94 6.79 -7.39 13.93
CA LEU A 94 7.69 -6.65 13.03
C LEU A 94 9.04 -7.36 12.84
N ASP A 95 9.60 -7.93 13.89
CA ASP A 95 10.86 -8.67 13.80
C ASP A 95 10.72 -10.00 13.04
N ASP A 96 9.58 -10.66 13.16
CA ASP A 96 9.27 -11.86 12.38
C ASP A 96 9.20 -11.54 10.87
N MET A 97 8.49 -10.48 10.45
CA MET A 97 8.48 -9.99 9.07
C MET A 97 9.89 -9.63 8.59
N LYS A 98 10.62 -8.83 9.36
CA LYS A 98 12.01 -8.43 9.08
C LYS A 98 12.94 -9.62 8.91
N SER A 99 12.74 -10.70 9.67
CA SER A 99 13.57 -11.92 9.57
C SER A 99 13.50 -12.57 8.19
N ARG A 100 12.43 -12.30 7.44
CA ARG A 100 12.21 -12.72 6.04
C ARG A 100 12.54 -11.61 5.04
N ASN A 101 13.10 -10.48 5.50
CA ASN A 101 13.39 -9.29 4.70
C ASN A 101 12.14 -8.58 4.15
N HIS A 102 11.01 -8.65 4.90
CA HIS A 102 9.75 -8.04 4.54
C HIS A 102 9.38 -6.89 5.48
N GLN A 103 8.59 -5.96 4.94
CA GLN A 103 7.98 -4.86 5.68
C GLN A 103 6.49 -5.13 5.90
N GLY A 104 5.92 -4.53 6.94
CA GLY A 104 4.51 -4.72 7.29
C GLY A 104 3.56 -3.75 6.58
N VAL A 105 2.44 -4.27 6.08
CA VAL A 105 1.18 -3.55 5.91
C VAL A 105 0.36 -3.85 7.15
N ILE A 106 0.13 -2.85 8.00
CA ILE A 106 -0.46 -3.04 9.33
C ILE A 106 -1.84 -2.40 9.40
N ARG A 107 -2.82 -3.17 9.86
CA ARG A 107 -4.18 -2.66 10.11
C ARG A 107 -4.54 -2.84 11.58
N PHE A 108 -4.67 -1.75 12.33
CA PHE A 108 -5.28 -1.78 13.65
C PHE A 108 -6.81 -1.79 13.50
N ARG A 109 -7.46 -2.77 14.15
CA ARG A 109 -8.91 -2.91 14.10
C ARG A 109 -9.51 -3.03 15.48
N TYR A 110 -10.77 -2.64 15.62
CA TYR A 110 -11.56 -2.78 16.85
C TYR A 110 -12.59 -3.90 16.73
N GLU A 111 -13.24 -4.05 15.60
CA GLU A 111 -14.38 -4.94 15.41
C GLU A 111 -14.07 -6.02 14.37
N TYR A 112 -14.53 -7.25 14.67
CA TYR A 112 -14.41 -8.41 13.78
C TYR A 112 -15.52 -9.41 14.09
N PRO A 113 -16.55 -9.53 13.21
CA PRO A 113 -17.68 -10.44 13.44
C PRO A 113 -17.21 -11.90 13.66
N GLY A 114 -17.76 -12.55 14.68
CA GLY A 114 -17.54 -13.96 14.96
C GLY A 114 -16.10 -14.36 15.36
N ASN A 115 -15.13 -13.45 15.32
CA ASN A 115 -13.73 -13.77 15.63
C ASN A 115 -13.50 -13.97 17.13
N THR A 116 -12.79 -15.03 17.51
CA THR A 116 -12.52 -15.41 18.91
C THR A 116 -11.14 -15.02 19.41
N LEU A 117 -10.33 -14.32 18.60
CA LEU A 117 -8.92 -14.02 18.93
C LEU A 117 -8.75 -12.89 19.97
N VAL A 118 -9.84 -12.23 20.37
CA VAL A 118 -9.82 -11.19 21.40
C VAL A 118 -10.57 -11.70 22.63
N ASP A 119 -9.98 -11.61 23.80
CA ASP A 119 -10.56 -11.91 25.13
C ASP A 119 -11.21 -13.30 25.29
N GLY A 120 -11.05 -14.19 24.31
CA GLY A 120 -11.66 -15.53 24.32
C GLY A 120 -13.16 -15.55 24.01
N GLU A 121 -13.82 -14.39 23.82
CA GLU A 121 -15.24 -14.27 23.49
C GLU A 121 -15.41 -14.03 21.97
N PRO A 122 -16.24 -14.84 21.29
CA PRO A 122 -16.48 -14.65 19.86
C PRO A 122 -17.01 -13.24 19.54
N GLY A 123 -16.35 -12.56 18.59
CA GLY A 123 -16.76 -11.25 18.10
C GLY A 123 -16.51 -10.08 19.06
N SER A 124 -15.76 -10.31 20.16
CA SER A 124 -15.40 -9.23 21.09
C SER A 124 -14.53 -8.16 20.41
N THR A 125 -14.70 -6.89 20.84
CA THR A 125 -13.93 -5.77 20.30
C THR A 125 -12.49 -5.79 20.79
N ALA A 126 -11.59 -5.16 20.05
CA ALA A 126 -10.21 -4.93 20.47
C ALA A 126 -10.01 -3.59 21.24
N VAL A 127 -11.08 -3.06 21.81
CA VAL A 127 -11.01 -1.93 22.73
C VAL A 127 -10.21 -2.33 23.97
N PRO A 128 -9.26 -1.49 24.44
CA PRO A 128 -8.47 -1.81 25.62
C PRO A 128 -9.30 -2.08 26.86
N GLN A 129 -8.84 -3.01 27.69
CA GLN A 129 -9.58 -3.50 28.87
C GLN A 129 -9.91 -2.37 29.85
N TYR A 130 -9.00 -1.42 30.06
CA TYR A 130 -9.25 -0.30 30.97
C TYR A 130 -10.43 0.57 30.56
N ILE A 131 -10.75 0.63 29.24
CA ILE A 131 -11.95 1.34 28.73
C ILE A 131 -13.18 0.47 28.94
N LYS A 132 -13.09 -0.84 28.67
CA LYS A 132 -14.21 -1.77 28.87
C LYS A 132 -14.66 -1.85 30.34
N GLU A 133 -13.80 -1.51 31.30
CA GLU A 133 -14.06 -1.48 32.73
C GLU A 133 -14.69 -0.15 33.22
N LEU A 134 -14.85 0.86 32.34
CA LEU A 134 -15.52 2.11 32.72
C LEU A 134 -17.02 1.89 32.89
N GLU A 135 -17.60 2.51 33.93
CA GLU A 135 -19.03 2.40 34.24
C GLU A 135 -19.95 2.92 33.12
N ASP A 136 -19.45 3.86 32.31
CA ASP A 136 -20.17 4.49 31.21
C ASP A 136 -19.81 3.91 29.82
N TYR A 137 -19.06 2.80 29.74
CA TYR A 137 -18.75 2.11 28.50
C TYR A 137 -19.66 0.89 28.31
N ASN A 138 -20.42 0.83 27.22
CA ASN A 138 -21.39 -0.25 26.95
C ASN A 138 -21.41 -0.65 25.48
N GLU A 139 -20.81 -1.78 25.16
CA GLU A 139 -20.82 -2.34 23.80
C GLU A 139 -22.21 -2.84 23.40
N THR A 140 -22.57 -2.64 22.13
CA THR A 140 -23.76 -3.26 21.56
C THR A 140 -23.43 -4.69 21.15
N PHE A 141 -24.21 -5.67 21.63
CA PHE A 141 -24.07 -7.06 21.20
C PHE A 141 -25.19 -7.46 20.24
N LYS A 142 -24.82 -8.12 19.13
CA LYS A 142 -25.75 -8.75 18.18
C LYS A 142 -25.15 -10.06 17.65
N LYS A 143 -26.02 -10.94 17.18
CA LYS A 143 -25.62 -12.07 16.37
C LYS A 143 -26.03 -11.79 14.93
N ASN A 144 -25.07 -11.82 14.02
CA ASN A 144 -25.29 -11.67 12.58
C ASN A 144 -24.93 -12.96 11.82
N GLU A 145 -24.85 -12.92 10.52
CA GLU A 145 -24.56 -14.08 9.67
C GLU A 145 -23.16 -14.67 9.91
N ASP A 146 -22.18 -13.84 10.32
CA ASP A 146 -20.82 -14.29 10.67
C ASP A 146 -20.70 -14.75 12.12
N GLY A 147 -21.73 -14.59 12.92
CA GLY A 147 -21.79 -15.03 14.31
C GLY A 147 -21.98 -13.92 15.34
N PRO A 148 -21.58 -14.18 16.61
CA PRO A 148 -21.60 -13.18 17.66
C PRO A 148 -20.72 -11.98 17.29
N THR A 149 -21.22 -10.76 17.55
CA THR A 149 -20.52 -9.52 17.21
C THR A 149 -20.78 -8.45 18.25
N TYR A 150 -19.71 -7.84 18.76
CA TYR A 150 -19.78 -6.68 19.61
C TYR A 150 -19.35 -5.44 18.81
N TYR A 151 -20.08 -4.34 19.02
CA TYR A 151 -19.86 -3.03 18.41
C TYR A 151 -19.40 -2.09 19.50
N ALA A 152 -18.29 -1.41 19.29
CA ALA A 152 -17.72 -0.48 20.26
C ALA A 152 -18.66 0.67 20.57
N ASP A 153 -18.60 1.16 21.81
CA ASP A 153 -19.44 2.28 22.26
C ASP A 153 -18.81 3.62 21.92
N TRP A 154 -19.19 4.18 20.79
CA TRP A 154 -18.70 5.47 20.32
C TRP A 154 -19.36 6.69 20.99
N THR A 155 -20.27 6.48 21.98
CA THR A 155 -20.69 7.56 22.89
C THR A 155 -19.61 7.88 23.92
N ASN A 156 -18.76 6.90 24.26
CA ASN A 156 -17.75 6.99 25.29
C ASN A 156 -16.62 7.95 24.92
N LYS A 157 -16.38 8.95 25.75
CA LYS A 157 -15.37 10.00 25.48
C LYS A 157 -13.94 9.51 25.68
N GLU A 158 -13.73 8.54 26.55
CA GLU A 158 -12.42 7.94 26.74
C GLU A 158 -12.01 7.14 25.50
N LEU A 159 -12.90 6.36 24.88
CA LEU A 159 -12.62 5.69 23.63
C LEU A 159 -12.27 6.68 22.51
N GLN A 160 -13.05 7.77 22.37
CA GLN A 160 -12.77 8.81 21.37
C GLN A 160 -11.42 9.50 21.61
N TRP A 161 -11.04 9.76 22.86
CA TRP A 161 -9.73 10.31 23.20
C TRP A 161 -8.63 9.30 22.94
N PHE A 162 -8.82 8.07 23.41
CA PHE A 162 -7.86 6.97 23.29
C PHE A 162 -7.45 6.73 21.83
N THR A 163 -8.41 6.62 20.92
CA THR A 163 -8.10 6.29 19.52
C THR A 163 -7.23 7.35 18.84
N LYS A 164 -7.40 8.62 19.15
CA LYS A 164 -6.50 9.69 18.68
C LYS A 164 -5.14 9.64 19.36
N GLN A 165 -5.11 9.52 20.69
CA GLN A 165 -3.86 9.48 21.46
C GLN A 165 -3.00 8.26 21.08
N PHE A 166 -3.64 7.12 20.81
CA PHE A 166 -2.96 5.91 20.35
C PHE A 166 -2.12 6.16 19.09
N TYR A 167 -2.66 6.87 18.08
CA TYR A 167 -1.91 7.19 16.88
C TYR A 167 -0.85 8.27 17.09
N THR A 168 -1.01 9.17 18.06
CA THR A 168 0.07 10.06 18.48
C THR A 168 1.25 9.25 19.04
N ASP A 169 0.99 8.38 20.02
CA ASP A 169 2.02 7.59 20.69
C ASP A 169 2.66 6.56 19.71
N PHE A 170 1.86 6.02 18.81
CA PHE A 170 2.34 5.14 17.74
C PHE A 170 3.28 5.87 16.78
N ALA A 171 2.89 7.06 16.33
CA ALA A 171 3.68 7.89 15.43
C ALA A 171 5.02 8.30 16.05
N GLU A 172 5.03 8.72 17.31
CA GLU A 172 6.26 9.06 18.04
C GLU A 172 7.26 7.89 18.06
N ARG A 173 6.74 6.66 18.11
CA ARG A 173 7.59 5.47 18.18
C ARG A 173 7.99 4.93 16.81
N TYR A 174 7.06 4.94 15.82
CA TYR A 174 7.19 4.12 14.62
C TYR A 174 7.23 4.89 13.29
N ASN A 175 7.06 6.21 13.24
CA ASN A 175 7.06 6.97 11.97
C ASN A 175 8.31 6.73 11.11
N ASN A 176 9.43 6.44 11.74
CA ASN A 176 10.71 6.20 11.07
C ASN A 176 11.15 4.73 11.12
N ASP A 177 10.28 3.80 11.51
CA ASP A 177 10.63 2.39 11.56
C ASP A 177 10.57 1.77 10.16
N PRO A 178 11.71 1.31 9.60
CA PRO A 178 11.73 0.75 8.25
C PRO A 178 11.04 -0.60 8.14
N ARG A 179 10.60 -1.20 9.24
CA ARG A 179 9.83 -2.46 9.24
C ARG A 179 8.38 -2.25 8.83
N ILE A 180 7.87 -1.01 8.87
CA ILE A 180 6.48 -0.68 8.52
C ILE A 180 6.46 0.08 7.19
N ALA A 181 5.84 -0.52 6.16
CA ALA A 181 5.64 0.12 4.88
C ALA A 181 4.43 1.05 4.90
N PHE A 182 3.26 0.53 5.32
CA PHE A 182 1.98 1.22 5.24
C PHE A 182 1.09 0.89 6.43
N LEU A 183 0.14 1.79 6.72
CA LEU A 183 -0.97 1.56 7.63
C LEU A 183 -2.29 1.56 6.87
N GLU A 184 -3.22 0.71 7.29
CA GLU A 184 -4.62 0.75 6.89
C GLU A 184 -5.47 1.09 8.11
N LEU A 185 -6.32 2.09 7.97
CA LEU A 185 -7.05 2.70 9.08
C LEU A 185 -8.54 2.77 8.78
N GLY A 186 -9.35 2.56 9.80
CA GLY A 186 -10.79 2.68 9.66
C GLY A 186 -11.57 2.36 10.91
N PHE A 187 -12.88 2.30 10.75
CA PHE A 187 -13.86 1.97 11.77
C PHE A 187 -14.81 0.89 11.26
N GLY A 188 -15.54 0.28 12.15
CA GLY A 188 -16.47 -0.79 11.85
C GLY A 188 -15.80 -2.13 11.62
N HIS A 189 -16.53 -3.01 10.97
CA HIS A 189 -16.04 -4.36 10.68
C HIS A 189 -14.76 -4.30 9.87
N TRP A 190 -13.74 -5.02 10.31
CA TRP A 190 -12.40 -5.09 9.69
C TRP A 190 -11.71 -3.74 9.44
N SER A 191 -12.23 -2.64 10.02
CA SER A 191 -11.83 -1.25 9.74
C SER A 191 -12.20 -0.78 8.32
N GLU A 192 -13.26 -1.31 7.73
CA GLU A 192 -13.66 -1.06 6.33
C GLU A 192 -14.82 -0.07 6.18
N TYR A 193 -15.15 0.71 7.22
CA TYR A 193 -16.17 1.76 7.20
C TYR A 193 -17.59 1.26 6.98
N HIS A 194 -17.90 0.04 7.35
CA HIS A 194 -19.25 -0.50 7.37
C HIS A 194 -19.52 -1.37 8.60
N ILE A 195 -20.79 -1.53 8.94
CA ILE A 195 -21.30 -2.53 9.89
C ILE A 195 -22.58 -3.14 9.34
N TYR A 196 -22.87 -4.37 9.72
CA TYR A 196 -24.12 -5.06 9.43
C TYR A 196 -24.60 -5.87 10.65
N GLY A 197 -25.82 -6.47 10.56
CA GLY A 197 -26.41 -7.21 11.68
C GLY A 197 -27.07 -6.34 12.76
N THR A 198 -26.89 -5.03 12.70
CA THR A 198 -27.61 -4.04 13.53
C THR A 198 -27.80 -2.74 12.75
N PRO A 199 -28.89 -1.97 12.99
CA PRO A 199 -29.03 -0.66 12.38
C PRO A 199 -27.87 0.26 12.76
N LEU A 200 -27.32 0.98 11.78
CA LEU A 200 -26.30 2.00 12.00
C LEU A 200 -26.85 3.12 12.89
N LYS A 201 -26.09 3.47 13.93
CA LYS A 201 -26.34 4.60 14.82
C LYS A 201 -25.05 5.38 15.01
N LEU A 202 -24.86 6.41 14.16
CA LEU A 202 -23.71 7.30 14.25
C LEU A 202 -23.58 7.93 15.64
N GLY A 203 -22.37 7.92 16.18
CA GLY A 203 -22.08 8.35 17.55
C GLY A 203 -22.48 7.34 18.64
N THR A 204 -22.90 6.13 18.26
CA THR A 204 -23.26 5.05 19.21
C THR A 204 -22.52 3.75 18.87
N ASN A 205 -22.97 3.00 17.87
CA ASN A 205 -22.32 1.76 17.43
C ASN A 205 -21.41 1.95 16.21
N PHE A 206 -21.23 3.18 15.80
CA PHE A 206 -20.28 3.63 14.80
C PHE A 206 -19.91 5.09 15.10
N PRO A 207 -18.69 5.57 14.80
CA PRO A 207 -18.28 6.94 15.09
C PRO A 207 -19.21 7.98 14.41
N SER A 208 -19.48 9.09 15.10
CA SER A 208 -20.16 10.21 14.47
C SER A 208 -19.33 10.85 13.36
N HIS A 209 -19.97 11.51 12.41
CA HIS A 209 -19.25 12.23 11.34
C HIS A 209 -18.29 13.28 11.90
N ASP A 210 -18.69 14.01 12.96
CA ASP A 210 -17.81 15.01 13.59
C ASP A 210 -16.56 14.35 14.18
N TYR A 211 -16.72 13.22 14.89
CA TYR A 211 -15.59 12.52 15.44
C TYR A 211 -14.68 11.91 14.35
N GLN A 212 -15.24 11.34 13.29
CA GLN A 212 -14.46 10.86 12.16
C GLN A 212 -13.62 11.98 11.54
N LYS A 213 -14.19 13.19 11.40
CA LYS A 213 -13.45 14.37 10.92
C LYS A 213 -12.30 14.72 11.85
N GLU A 214 -12.53 14.79 13.16
CA GLU A 214 -11.47 15.01 14.14
C GLU A 214 -10.37 13.95 14.06
N PHE A 215 -10.75 12.68 14.00
CA PHE A 215 -9.81 11.56 13.95
C PHE A 215 -8.95 11.58 12.68
N LEU A 216 -9.55 11.67 11.50
CA LEU A 216 -8.81 11.66 10.23
C LEU A 216 -7.88 12.85 10.10
N THR A 217 -8.33 14.04 10.52
CA THR A 217 -7.49 15.24 10.54
C THR A 217 -6.31 15.08 11.50
N HIS A 218 -6.54 14.47 12.67
CA HIS A 218 -5.49 14.20 13.65
C HIS A 218 -4.46 13.18 13.12
N VAL A 219 -4.92 12.11 12.53
CA VAL A 219 -4.05 11.07 11.95
C VAL A 219 -3.15 11.65 10.85
N ASP A 220 -3.71 12.46 9.94
CA ASP A 220 -2.95 13.13 8.87
C ASP A 220 -1.85 14.07 9.42
N GLN A 221 -2.06 14.64 10.61
CA GLN A 221 -1.09 15.52 11.26
C GLN A 221 0.06 14.77 11.95
N VAL A 222 -0.18 13.57 12.44
CA VAL A 222 0.81 12.85 13.29
C VAL A 222 1.55 11.74 12.54
N LEU A 223 0.94 11.13 11.51
CA LEU A 223 1.55 10.03 10.77
C LEU A 223 2.39 10.53 9.60
N ASP A 224 3.68 10.17 9.60
CA ASP A 224 4.55 10.24 8.43
C ASP A 224 4.50 8.92 7.62
N ILE A 225 4.12 7.80 8.24
CA ILE A 225 3.90 6.53 7.54
C ILE A 225 2.72 6.70 6.57
N PRO A 226 2.87 6.37 5.28
CA PRO A 226 1.75 6.42 4.35
C PRO A 226 0.61 5.52 4.82
N TRP A 227 -0.60 6.03 4.79
CA TRP A 227 -1.79 5.34 5.27
C TRP A 227 -2.92 5.36 4.27
N ALA A 228 -3.80 4.38 4.34
CA ALA A 228 -4.94 4.21 3.47
C ALA A 228 -6.22 3.94 4.26
N ILE A 229 -7.36 4.23 3.66
CA ILE A 229 -8.70 3.89 4.15
C ILE A 229 -9.42 3.03 3.12
N SER A 230 -10.43 2.25 3.56
CA SER A 230 -11.25 1.47 2.65
C SER A 230 -11.99 2.36 1.64
N ILE A 231 -12.17 1.85 0.43
CA ILE A 231 -13.02 2.47 -0.59
C ILE A 231 -14.47 2.64 -0.12
N ASP A 232 -14.95 1.82 0.82
CA ASP A 232 -16.29 1.91 1.40
C ASP A 232 -16.51 3.24 2.16
N ALA A 233 -15.43 3.93 2.49
CA ALA A 233 -15.51 5.30 3.01
C ALA A 233 -16.12 6.31 2.00
N ALA A 234 -16.35 5.92 0.76
CA ALA A 234 -17.14 6.69 -0.20
C ALA A 234 -18.63 6.73 0.15
N ASP A 235 -19.15 5.74 0.93
CA ASP A 235 -20.55 5.75 1.35
C ASP A 235 -20.80 6.84 2.40
N SER A 236 -21.49 7.89 1.96
CA SER A 236 -21.84 9.02 2.82
C SER A 236 -22.86 8.71 3.93
N TYR A 237 -23.39 7.49 3.97
CA TYR A 237 -24.19 7.02 5.10
C TYR A 237 -23.31 6.72 6.32
N TYR A 238 -22.10 6.21 6.09
CA TYR A 238 -21.13 5.89 7.13
C TYR A 238 -20.17 7.04 7.43
N THR A 239 -19.73 7.77 6.40
CA THR A 239 -18.64 8.75 6.52
C THR A 239 -18.99 10.13 6.00
N PRO A 240 -18.35 11.20 6.51
CA PRO A 240 -18.51 12.55 5.96
C PRO A 240 -17.56 12.84 4.77
N ILE A 241 -16.64 11.92 4.40
CA ILE A 241 -15.44 12.20 3.62
C ILE A 241 -15.78 12.83 2.26
N VAL A 242 -16.63 12.17 1.46
CA VAL A 242 -16.94 12.65 0.09
C VAL A 242 -17.68 13.99 0.06
N LYS A 243 -18.30 14.38 1.18
CA LYS A 243 -19.02 15.66 1.32
C LYS A 243 -18.21 16.76 1.96
N ASP A 244 -16.98 16.48 2.41
CA ASP A 244 -16.13 17.42 3.13
C ASP A 244 -14.80 17.62 2.36
N GLU A 245 -14.65 18.77 1.70
CA GLU A 245 -13.46 19.10 0.92
C GLU A 245 -12.17 19.14 1.76
N GLN A 246 -12.25 19.44 3.05
CA GLN A 246 -11.07 19.41 3.94
C GLN A 246 -10.60 17.98 4.16
N LEU A 247 -11.54 17.04 4.37
CA LEU A 247 -11.21 15.63 4.48
C LEU A 247 -10.71 15.07 3.15
N MET A 248 -11.34 15.45 2.04
CA MET A 248 -10.88 15.03 0.71
C MET A 248 -9.49 15.57 0.35
N ALA A 249 -8.99 16.60 1.01
CA ALA A 249 -7.65 17.16 0.82
C ALA A 249 -6.55 16.46 1.65
N LEU A 250 -6.90 15.58 2.60
CA LEU A 250 -5.93 14.83 3.41
C LEU A 250 -5.14 13.82 2.55
N ASN A 251 -3.95 13.42 3.02
CA ASN A 251 -3.01 12.59 2.28
C ASN A 251 -3.21 11.08 2.48
N PHE A 252 -4.44 10.61 2.65
CA PHE A 252 -4.70 9.17 2.71
C PHE A 252 -4.68 8.52 1.33
N GLY A 253 -4.34 7.24 1.30
CA GLY A 253 -4.53 6.35 0.15
C GLY A 253 -5.83 5.56 0.26
N LEU A 254 -5.99 4.57 -0.61
CA LEU A 254 -7.18 3.70 -0.64
C LEU A 254 -6.79 2.23 -0.60
N PHE A 255 -7.59 1.42 0.10
CA PHE A 255 -7.56 -0.02 -0.05
C PHE A 255 -8.95 -0.57 -0.41
N ASP A 256 -8.95 -1.63 -1.21
CA ASP A 256 -10.15 -2.30 -1.72
C ASP A 256 -10.01 -3.80 -1.46
N ASP A 257 -10.72 -4.32 -0.46
CA ASP A 257 -10.62 -5.72 -0.03
C ASP A 257 -11.56 -6.66 -0.81
N SER A 258 -12.14 -6.18 -1.89
CA SER A 258 -12.87 -6.97 -2.88
C SER A 258 -12.41 -6.70 -4.32
N PHE A 259 -11.09 -6.46 -4.48
CA PHE A 259 -10.49 -6.10 -5.76
C PHE A 259 -10.60 -7.22 -6.81
N MET A 260 -10.92 -6.83 -8.05
CA MET A 260 -11.05 -7.74 -9.21
C MET A 260 -12.15 -8.80 -9.10
N HIS A 261 -13.26 -8.57 -8.39
CA HIS A 261 -14.43 -9.46 -8.47
C HIS A 261 -15.23 -9.25 -9.78
N GLU A 262 -16.17 -10.17 -10.07
CA GLU A 262 -16.94 -10.18 -11.33
C GLU A 262 -17.66 -8.85 -11.65
N HIS A 263 -18.13 -8.14 -10.61
CA HIS A 263 -18.88 -6.87 -10.76
C HIS A 263 -18.10 -5.64 -10.29
N HIS A 264 -16.77 -5.73 -10.22
CA HIS A 264 -15.91 -4.64 -9.78
C HIS A 264 -16.07 -3.39 -10.66
N GLU A 265 -16.12 -3.59 -11.97
CA GLU A 265 -16.20 -2.54 -12.96
C GLU A 265 -17.65 -2.24 -13.36
N ILE A 266 -17.96 -0.96 -13.61
CA ILE A 266 -19.27 -0.51 -14.14
C ILE A 266 -19.61 -1.24 -15.44
N ALA A 267 -18.62 -1.45 -16.30
CA ALA A 267 -18.80 -2.16 -17.57
C ALA A 267 -19.13 -3.64 -17.40
N GLN A 268 -18.87 -4.25 -16.25
CA GLN A 268 -19.06 -5.66 -15.96
C GLN A 268 -20.36 -5.93 -15.19
N GLY A 269 -20.94 -4.93 -14.52
CA GLY A 269 -22.13 -5.14 -13.72
C GLY A 269 -22.49 -3.99 -12.79
N ASP A 270 -22.52 -4.23 -11.48
CA ASP A 270 -22.85 -3.20 -10.50
C ASP A 270 -21.83 -2.07 -10.48
N GLY A 271 -20.54 -2.39 -10.50
CA GLY A 271 -19.46 -1.39 -10.53
C GLY A 271 -19.37 -0.57 -9.25
N TYR A 272 -19.78 -1.10 -8.10
CA TYR A 272 -19.70 -0.40 -6.83
C TYR A 272 -18.26 0.04 -6.52
N ASN A 273 -17.30 -0.86 -6.65
CA ASN A 273 -15.89 -0.59 -6.36
C ASN A 273 -15.36 0.51 -7.27
N GLU A 274 -15.55 0.41 -8.60
CA GLU A 274 -15.10 1.46 -9.54
C GLU A 274 -15.71 2.82 -9.19
N ARG A 275 -17.01 2.88 -8.84
CA ARG A 275 -17.64 4.15 -8.41
C ARG A 275 -17.01 4.71 -7.14
N CYS A 276 -16.74 3.88 -6.13
CA CYS A 276 -16.05 4.30 -4.91
C CYS A 276 -14.66 4.84 -5.21
N TRP A 277 -13.89 4.13 -6.05
CA TRP A 277 -12.59 4.60 -6.51
C TRP A 277 -12.66 5.96 -7.21
N GLN A 278 -13.66 6.16 -8.08
CA GLN A 278 -13.86 7.44 -8.80
C GLN A 278 -14.26 8.56 -7.84
N GLU A 279 -15.17 8.31 -6.91
CA GLU A 279 -15.74 9.32 -6.02
C GLU A 279 -14.73 9.78 -4.98
N ILE A 280 -14.17 8.85 -4.18
CA ILE A 280 -13.22 9.18 -3.11
C ILE A 280 -11.79 9.37 -3.63
N GLY A 281 -11.44 8.64 -4.70
CA GLY A 281 -10.11 8.71 -5.32
C GLY A 281 -9.93 9.91 -6.24
N ARG A 282 -10.99 10.40 -6.86
CA ARG A 282 -10.97 11.50 -7.83
C ARG A 282 -9.89 11.34 -8.90
N ASN A 283 -9.52 10.10 -9.24
CA ASN A 283 -8.45 9.73 -10.18
C ASN A 283 -7.05 10.32 -9.86
N THR A 284 -6.86 10.90 -8.69
CA THR A 284 -5.61 11.59 -8.31
C THR A 284 -5.10 11.19 -6.91
N ARG A 285 -5.88 10.43 -6.15
CA ARG A 285 -5.52 10.04 -4.77
C ARG A 285 -4.16 9.35 -4.70
N TRP A 286 -3.87 8.50 -5.67
CA TRP A 286 -2.61 7.76 -5.79
C TRP A 286 -1.37 8.66 -5.99
N HIS A 287 -1.53 9.95 -6.30
CA HIS A 287 -0.39 10.87 -6.40
C HIS A 287 0.31 11.05 -5.04
N THR A 288 -0.45 11.03 -3.95
CA THR A 288 0.05 11.32 -2.59
C THR A 288 -0.23 10.21 -1.59
N GLY A 289 -1.19 9.32 -1.86
CA GLY A 289 -1.62 8.24 -0.97
C GLY A 289 -1.50 6.87 -1.63
N VAL A 290 -1.08 5.89 -0.86
CA VAL A 290 -0.87 4.51 -1.32
C VAL A 290 -2.18 3.83 -1.71
N CYS A 291 -2.19 3.11 -2.84
CA CYS A 291 -3.34 2.33 -3.30
C CYS A 291 -3.06 0.84 -3.23
N GLY A 292 -4.00 0.06 -2.68
CA GLY A 292 -3.86 -1.38 -2.49
C GLY A 292 -5.16 -2.06 -2.09
N GLY A 293 -5.06 -3.13 -1.29
CA GLY A 293 -6.19 -3.88 -0.76
C GLY A 293 -5.98 -5.38 -0.80
N GLU A 294 -7.05 -6.12 -1.04
CA GLU A 294 -7.06 -7.58 -1.11
C GLU A 294 -7.86 -8.07 -2.32
N ILE A 295 -7.36 -9.10 -3.00
CA ILE A 295 -8.11 -9.78 -4.06
C ILE A 295 -9.39 -10.36 -3.48
N SER A 296 -10.51 -10.16 -4.16
CA SER A 296 -11.85 -10.55 -3.73
C SER A 296 -11.93 -11.97 -3.18
N TYR A 297 -12.61 -12.11 -2.04
CA TYR A 297 -13.00 -13.38 -1.43
C TYR A 297 -14.43 -13.81 -1.79
N TYR A 298 -15.16 -13.09 -2.65
CA TYR A 298 -16.54 -13.43 -2.99
C TYR A 298 -16.67 -14.82 -3.60
N THR A 299 -15.65 -15.22 -4.36
CA THR A 299 -15.55 -16.59 -4.88
C THR A 299 -14.14 -17.14 -4.79
N ASN A 300 -14.01 -18.48 -4.68
CA ASN A 300 -12.70 -19.13 -4.83
C ASN A 300 -12.09 -18.94 -6.23
N TYR A 301 -12.90 -18.54 -7.21
CA TYR A 301 -12.44 -18.27 -8.56
C TYR A 301 -11.59 -17.01 -8.61
N ASP A 302 -12.03 -15.93 -7.96
CA ASP A 302 -11.35 -14.64 -7.95
C ASP A 302 -9.91 -14.80 -7.44
N GLN A 303 -9.77 -15.33 -6.22
CA GLN A 303 -8.49 -15.57 -5.56
C GLN A 303 -7.51 -16.41 -6.40
N ARG A 304 -8.02 -17.36 -7.16
CA ARG A 304 -7.19 -18.34 -7.89
C ARG A 304 -6.86 -17.95 -9.31
N ASN A 305 -7.58 -17.00 -9.90
CA ASN A 305 -7.44 -16.70 -11.33
C ASN A 305 -6.97 -15.27 -11.65
N PHE A 306 -6.87 -14.37 -10.69
CA PHE A 306 -6.42 -13.00 -10.98
C PHE A 306 -4.99 -12.94 -11.57
N LEU A 307 -4.16 -13.98 -11.34
CA LEU A 307 -2.82 -14.12 -11.92
C LEU A 307 -2.79 -14.86 -13.28
N ASP A 308 -3.94 -15.27 -13.82
CA ASP A 308 -3.98 -15.83 -15.17
C ASP A 308 -3.54 -14.74 -16.17
N THR A 309 -2.54 -15.06 -16.99
CA THR A 309 -2.05 -14.15 -18.04
C THR A 309 -3.06 -13.91 -19.16
N ALA A 310 -4.07 -14.77 -19.27
CA ALA A 310 -5.22 -14.55 -20.16
C ALA A 310 -6.25 -13.58 -19.55
N GLY A 311 -6.08 -13.24 -18.27
CA GLY A 311 -7.00 -12.39 -17.53
C GLY A 311 -8.23 -13.12 -16.97
N MET A 312 -8.94 -12.44 -16.09
CA MET A 312 -10.26 -12.84 -15.60
C MET A 312 -11.23 -11.66 -15.71
N TYR A 313 -12.50 -11.93 -15.93
CA TYR A 313 -13.53 -10.90 -16.08
C TYR A 313 -13.22 -9.79 -17.11
N GLY A 314 -12.35 -10.08 -18.10
CA GLY A 314 -12.04 -9.18 -19.21
C GLY A 314 -10.79 -8.31 -19.03
N TRP A 315 -10.03 -8.48 -17.95
CA TRP A 315 -8.76 -7.77 -17.73
C TRP A 315 -7.72 -8.64 -17.01
N THR A 316 -6.45 -8.30 -17.20
CA THR A 316 -5.32 -8.93 -16.53
C THR A 316 -4.98 -8.20 -15.24
N TRP A 317 -4.15 -8.81 -14.39
CA TRP A 317 -3.60 -8.15 -13.21
C TRP A 317 -2.85 -6.86 -13.57
N GLU A 318 -2.03 -6.92 -14.61
CA GLU A 318 -1.21 -5.78 -15.06
C GLU A 318 -2.08 -4.59 -15.50
N GLU A 319 -3.18 -4.87 -16.21
CA GLU A 319 -4.16 -3.84 -16.61
C GLU A 319 -4.89 -3.27 -15.39
N ALA A 320 -5.29 -4.11 -14.44
CA ALA A 320 -5.94 -3.69 -13.21
C ALA A 320 -4.99 -2.86 -12.33
N ALA A 321 -3.77 -3.34 -12.11
CA ALA A 321 -2.76 -2.61 -11.35
C ALA A 321 -2.42 -1.24 -11.96
N ALA A 322 -2.34 -1.17 -13.29
CA ALA A 322 -2.10 0.10 -14.00
C ALA A 322 -3.31 1.05 -13.92
N LYS A 323 -4.54 0.53 -14.06
CA LYS A 323 -5.76 1.35 -14.00
C LYS A 323 -5.96 2.02 -12.63
N TYR A 324 -5.69 1.27 -11.56
CA TYR A 324 -5.91 1.73 -10.19
C TYR A 324 -4.63 2.17 -9.47
N HIS A 325 -3.50 2.21 -10.19
CA HIS A 325 -2.20 2.61 -9.63
C HIS A 325 -1.82 1.83 -8.38
N ILE A 326 -2.01 0.51 -8.42
CA ILE A 326 -1.82 -0.38 -7.28
C ILE A 326 -0.36 -0.43 -6.87
N THR A 327 -0.12 -0.22 -5.58
CA THR A 327 1.20 -0.32 -4.96
C THR A 327 1.39 -1.68 -4.28
N PHE A 328 0.35 -2.18 -3.60
CA PHE A 328 0.36 -3.48 -2.93
C PHE A 328 -0.98 -4.18 -3.04
N MET A 329 -1.00 -5.52 -2.99
CA MET A 329 -2.25 -6.29 -3.03
C MET A 329 -2.10 -7.61 -2.27
N ILE A 330 -2.98 -7.88 -1.32
CA ILE A 330 -3.02 -9.14 -0.58
C ILE A 330 -3.52 -10.24 -1.52
N ALA A 331 -2.76 -11.34 -1.61
CA ALA A 331 -2.93 -12.38 -2.62
C ALA A 331 -2.77 -13.81 -2.07
N ASN A 332 -3.25 -14.07 -0.86
CA ASN A 332 -3.00 -15.31 -0.12
C ASN A 332 -3.34 -16.59 -0.90
N ASP A 333 -4.57 -16.70 -1.39
CA ASP A 333 -5.10 -17.95 -1.94
C ASP A 333 -4.65 -18.22 -3.38
N ALA A 334 -4.04 -17.25 -4.04
CA ALA A 334 -3.37 -17.44 -5.32
C ALA A 334 -2.26 -18.50 -5.25
N THR A 335 -1.68 -18.70 -4.08
CA THR A 335 -0.66 -19.75 -3.84
C THR A 335 -1.17 -21.18 -4.07
N GLY A 336 -2.48 -21.40 -4.00
CA GLY A 336 -3.15 -22.66 -4.30
C GLY A 336 -3.59 -22.82 -5.75
N SER A 337 -3.32 -21.83 -6.61
CA SER A 337 -3.72 -21.80 -8.02
C SER A 337 -2.65 -22.38 -8.93
N ILE A 338 -3.08 -22.86 -10.11
CA ILE A 338 -2.17 -23.22 -11.21
C ILE A 338 -1.46 -21.99 -11.79
N HIS A 339 -2.04 -20.79 -11.62
CA HIS A 339 -1.48 -19.50 -12.05
C HIS A 339 -0.58 -18.86 -10.99
N GLY A 340 -0.55 -19.39 -9.75
CA GLY A 340 0.17 -18.82 -8.60
C GLY A 340 1.59 -19.36 -8.44
N SER A 341 2.39 -19.52 -9.50
CA SER A 341 3.80 -19.86 -9.35
C SER A 341 4.60 -18.72 -8.69
N THR A 342 5.72 -19.05 -8.05
CA THR A 342 6.61 -18.02 -7.46
C THR A 342 7.13 -17.04 -8.51
N GLU A 343 7.38 -17.52 -9.74
CA GLU A 343 7.78 -16.66 -10.85
C GLU A 343 6.67 -15.67 -11.20
N ARG A 344 5.42 -16.14 -11.34
CA ARG A 344 4.28 -15.27 -11.65
C ARG A 344 3.99 -14.27 -10.53
N PHE A 345 4.17 -14.66 -9.26
CA PHE A 345 4.10 -13.73 -8.13
C PHE A 345 5.13 -12.61 -8.25
N ARG A 346 6.37 -12.95 -8.64
CA ARG A 346 7.43 -11.97 -8.85
C ARG A 346 7.08 -11.01 -9.98
N GLU A 347 6.64 -11.54 -11.14
CA GLU A 347 6.23 -10.72 -12.29
C GLU A 347 5.09 -9.78 -11.94
N ALA A 348 4.04 -10.31 -11.28
CA ALA A 348 2.89 -9.52 -10.84
C ALA A 348 3.28 -8.45 -9.80
N GLY A 349 4.22 -8.77 -8.91
CA GLY A 349 4.75 -7.82 -7.94
C GLY A 349 5.56 -6.69 -8.61
N ILE A 350 6.37 -7.00 -9.61
CA ILE A 350 7.12 -6.00 -10.39
C ILE A 350 6.16 -5.10 -11.20
N ALA A 351 5.03 -5.62 -11.65
CA ALA A 351 4.01 -4.87 -12.38
C ALA A 351 3.23 -3.86 -11.52
N SER A 352 3.44 -3.83 -10.21
CA SER A 352 2.82 -2.87 -9.27
C SER A 352 3.83 -1.89 -8.69
N GLY A 353 3.34 -0.77 -8.15
CA GLY A 353 4.18 0.24 -7.53
C GLY A 353 5.06 1.02 -8.49
N TYR A 354 6.20 1.47 -7.97
CA TYR A 354 7.17 2.26 -8.73
C TYR A 354 8.23 1.38 -9.38
N ASN A 355 8.70 1.81 -10.54
CA ASN A 355 9.88 1.27 -11.21
C ASN A 355 10.66 2.42 -11.85
N PHE A 356 11.95 2.53 -11.58
CA PHE A 356 12.76 3.64 -12.08
C PHE A 356 13.60 3.22 -13.28
N GLN A 357 13.75 4.13 -14.23
CA GLN A 357 14.65 3.99 -15.37
C GLN A 357 15.59 5.18 -15.40
N VAL A 358 16.90 4.90 -15.52
CA VAL A 358 17.93 5.92 -15.67
C VAL A 358 18.33 6.04 -17.13
N VAL A 359 18.29 7.26 -17.64
CA VAL A 359 18.69 7.59 -19.01
C VAL A 359 19.64 8.79 -19.04
N ASN A 360 20.39 8.95 -20.14
CA ASN A 360 21.27 10.11 -20.40
C ASN A 360 22.32 10.36 -19.30
N CYS A 361 22.86 9.28 -18.70
CA CYS A 361 23.87 9.40 -17.65
C CYS A 361 25.20 9.92 -18.23
N ARG A 362 25.73 11.00 -17.63
CA ARG A 362 26.96 11.66 -18.05
C ARG A 362 27.74 12.20 -16.85
N THR A 363 29.06 12.23 -16.97
CA THR A 363 29.95 12.76 -15.94
C THR A 363 31.05 13.63 -16.54
N ASN A 364 31.54 14.60 -15.75
CA ASN A 364 32.76 15.35 -16.04
C ASN A 364 33.92 14.98 -15.08
N GLY A 365 33.73 13.92 -14.25
CA GLY A 365 34.69 13.47 -13.25
C GLY A 365 34.49 14.12 -11.85
N GLU A 366 33.86 15.27 -11.77
CA GLU A 366 33.55 15.96 -10.51
C GLU A 366 32.05 15.81 -10.11
N GLU A 367 31.20 15.72 -11.12
CA GLU A 367 29.76 15.48 -10.92
C GLU A 367 29.20 14.52 -11.97
N THR A 368 28.06 13.93 -11.64
CA THR A 368 27.27 13.03 -12.51
C THR A 368 25.86 13.58 -12.64
N ARG A 369 25.35 13.62 -13.88
CA ARG A 369 23.99 14.07 -14.22
C ARG A 369 23.27 12.99 -15.02
N PHE A 370 22.01 12.78 -14.73
CA PHE A 370 21.15 11.84 -15.45
C PHE A 370 19.69 12.20 -15.28
N THR A 371 18.84 11.61 -16.11
CA THR A 371 17.39 11.74 -16.00
C THR A 371 16.81 10.43 -15.49
N VAL A 372 15.86 10.51 -14.56
CA VAL A 372 15.13 9.35 -14.01
C VAL A 372 13.68 9.43 -14.45
N ASN A 373 13.19 8.36 -15.04
CA ASN A 373 11.79 8.17 -15.37
C ASN A 373 11.16 7.21 -14.34
N ASN A 374 9.90 7.42 -13.93
CA ASN A 374 9.13 6.37 -13.31
C ASN A 374 8.34 5.63 -14.39
N ILE A 375 8.73 4.39 -14.68
CA ILE A 375 8.11 3.49 -15.66
C ILE A 375 7.14 2.48 -15.01
N GLY A 376 6.94 2.60 -13.68
CA GLY A 376 5.95 1.81 -12.92
C GLY A 376 4.53 2.34 -13.07
N VAL A 377 3.64 1.92 -12.16
CA VAL A 377 2.22 2.29 -12.16
C VAL A 377 1.82 3.21 -11.01
N ALA A 378 2.69 3.39 -10.00
CA ALA A 378 2.49 4.28 -8.86
C ALA A 378 3.81 4.98 -8.49
N PRO A 379 3.82 6.07 -7.70
CA PRO A 379 5.04 6.66 -7.18
C PRO A 379 5.57 5.90 -5.96
N ILE A 380 6.82 6.17 -5.57
CA ILE A 380 7.30 5.87 -4.22
C ILE A 380 6.78 6.95 -3.25
N TYR A 381 6.22 6.54 -2.11
CA TYR A 381 5.60 7.46 -1.13
C TYR A 381 6.52 7.85 0.03
N ARG A 382 7.73 7.29 0.07
CA ARG A 382 8.76 7.57 1.06
C ARG A 382 10.00 8.14 0.39
N ASP A 383 10.82 8.86 1.14
CA ASP A 383 12.05 9.44 0.59
C ASP A 383 13.03 8.36 0.15
N ALA A 384 13.54 8.52 -1.06
CA ALA A 384 14.59 7.73 -1.64
C ALA A 384 15.46 8.62 -2.53
N TYR A 385 16.76 8.32 -2.61
CA TYR A 385 17.73 9.19 -3.26
C TYR A 385 18.73 8.37 -4.04
N PHE A 386 19.16 8.87 -5.18
CA PHE A 386 20.34 8.29 -5.83
C PHE A 386 21.62 8.65 -5.08
N GLN A 387 22.55 7.72 -5.07
CA GLN A 387 23.85 7.87 -4.38
C GLN A 387 24.98 7.30 -5.21
N ILE A 388 26.13 7.98 -5.21
CA ILE A 388 27.40 7.52 -5.79
C ILE A 388 28.44 7.52 -4.67
N ASN A 389 28.98 6.34 -4.32
CA ASN A 389 30.06 6.18 -3.33
C ASN A 389 29.82 6.93 -2.01
N GLY A 390 28.57 6.95 -1.50
CA GLY A 390 28.18 7.62 -0.26
C GLY A 390 27.75 9.08 -0.43
N THR A 391 27.94 9.68 -1.60
CA THR A 391 27.42 11.04 -1.91
C THR A 391 26.01 10.91 -2.49
N GLN A 392 25.03 11.47 -1.80
CA GLN A 392 23.60 11.38 -2.13
C GLN A 392 23.15 12.58 -2.96
N SER A 393 22.15 12.37 -3.84
CA SER A 393 21.45 13.48 -4.52
C SER A 393 20.68 14.35 -3.51
N GLU A 394 20.53 15.63 -3.81
CA GLU A 394 19.69 16.53 -3.01
C GLU A 394 18.21 16.28 -3.26
N VAL A 395 17.84 15.75 -4.41
CA VAL A 395 16.45 15.56 -4.84
C VAL A 395 15.98 14.16 -4.52
N SER A 396 14.85 14.07 -3.80
CA SER A 396 14.16 12.81 -3.50
C SER A 396 13.35 12.32 -4.70
N LEU A 397 13.27 11.00 -4.84
CA LEU A 397 12.40 10.32 -5.81
C LEU A 397 10.93 10.26 -5.32
N ARG A 398 10.66 10.66 -4.07
CA ARG A 398 9.32 10.66 -3.50
C ARG A 398 8.35 11.44 -4.37
N GLY A 399 7.24 10.83 -4.72
CA GLY A 399 6.18 11.47 -5.52
C GLY A 399 6.51 11.63 -7.01
N LEU A 400 7.60 11.02 -7.53
CA LEU A 400 7.83 10.95 -8.97
C LEU A 400 6.76 10.06 -9.60
N LEU A 401 5.79 10.69 -10.26
CA LEU A 401 4.63 10.01 -10.85
C LEU A 401 5.02 9.17 -12.07
N PRO A 402 4.31 8.06 -12.34
CA PRO A 402 4.42 7.30 -13.58
C PRO A 402 4.38 8.17 -14.84
N GLY A 403 5.29 7.90 -15.76
CA GLY A 403 5.43 8.66 -17.01
C GLY A 403 6.10 10.04 -16.87
N ASN A 404 6.43 10.48 -15.67
CA ASN A 404 7.16 11.70 -15.43
C ASN A 404 8.66 11.42 -15.28
N SER A 405 9.44 12.48 -15.47
CA SER A 405 10.91 12.46 -15.41
C SER A 405 11.43 13.47 -14.39
N LEU A 406 12.60 13.18 -13.83
CA LEU A 406 13.31 14.02 -12.88
C LEU A 406 14.80 14.07 -13.23
N ASP A 407 15.37 15.27 -13.37
CA ASP A 407 16.81 15.43 -13.57
C ASP A 407 17.54 15.39 -12.24
N ILE A 408 18.54 14.53 -12.15
CA ILE A 408 19.37 14.33 -10.95
C ILE A 408 20.81 14.80 -11.24
N THR A 409 21.35 15.52 -10.29
CA THR A 409 22.77 15.87 -10.23
C THR A 409 23.35 15.36 -8.91
N ILE A 410 24.48 14.65 -8.97
CA ILE A 410 25.24 14.22 -7.80
C ILE A 410 26.64 14.81 -7.91
N PRO A 411 27.16 15.55 -6.89
CA PRO A 411 28.48 16.18 -6.91
C PRO A 411 29.60 15.15 -6.69
N THR A 412 29.64 14.14 -7.54
CA THR A 412 30.62 13.06 -7.54
C THR A 412 30.64 12.44 -8.94
N GLY A 413 31.84 12.24 -9.50
CA GLY A 413 32.02 11.57 -10.78
C GLY A 413 31.73 10.08 -10.68
N LEU A 414 30.91 9.56 -11.59
CA LEU A 414 30.64 8.13 -11.72
C LEU A 414 31.69 7.48 -12.60
N THR A 415 32.32 6.39 -12.12
CA THR A 415 33.36 5.64 -12.86
C THR A 415 32.87 4.26 -13.33
N LYS A 416 31.93 3.66 -12.61
CA LYS A 416 31.35 2.34 -12.88
C LYS A 416 29.87 2.31 -12.56
N SER A 417 29.10 1.52 -13.30
CA SER A 417 27.63 1.38 -13.14
C SER A 417 27.23 0.97 -11.72
N GLU A 418 27.98 0.07 -11.09
CA GLU A 418 27.67 -0.48 -9.77
C GLU A 418 27.81 0.53 -8.63
N GLU A 419 28.47 1.66 -8.87
CA GLU A 419 28.61 2.76 -7.89
C GLU A 419 27.34 3.59 -7.76
N LEU A 420 26.46 3.58 -8.77
CA LEU A 420 25.17 4.26 -8.74
C LEU A 420 24.12 3.37 -8.08
N THR A 421 23.61 3.79 -6.94
CA THR A 421 22.64 3.05 -6.14
C THR A 421 21.49 3.97 -5.71
N ILE A 422 20.37 3.38 -5.29
CA ILE A 422 19.27 4.11 -4.67
C ILE A 422 19.20 3.73 -3.19
N VAL A 423 19.16 4.72 -2.32
CA VAL A 423 19.09 4.55 -0.86
C VAL A 423 17.82 5.18 -0.29
N SER A 424 17.30 4.58 0.78
CA SER A 424 16.16 5.11 1.53
C SER A 424 16.31 4.76 3.01
N PRO A 425 16.02 5.69 3.94
CA PRO A 425 15.96 5.37 5.37
C PRO A 425 14.74 4.52 5.75
N HIS A 426 13.80 4.32 4.82
CA HIS A 426 12.52 3.67 5.04
C HIS A 426 12.44 2.23 4.49
N ILE A 427 13.56 1.64 4.08
CA ILE A 427 13.66 0.24 3.69
C ILE A 427 14.56 -0.53 4.66
N LEU A 428 14.40 -1.84 4.71
CA LEU A 428 15.27 -2.68 5.53
C LEU A 428 16.71 -2.66 4.98
N PRO A 429 17.74 -2.79 5.82
CA PRO A 429 19.14 -2.68 5.39
C PRO A 429 19.57 -3.68 4.30
N THR A 430 18.82 -4.78 4.16
CA THR A 430 19.08 -5.84 3.17
C THR A 430 18.23 -5.73 1.91
N GLN A 431 17.23 -4.85 1.90
CA GLN A 431 16.45 -4.52 0.72
C GLN A 431 17.22 -3.56 -0.20
N LYS A 432 16.94 -3.65 -1.48
CA LYS A 432 17.53 -2.76 -2.51
C LYS A 432 16.43 -2.23 -3.41
N ILE A 433 16.52 -0.96 -3.78
CA ILE A 433 15.74 -0.38 -4.86
C ILE A 433 16.55 -0.53 -6.14
N GLU A 434 16.03 -1.32 -7.07
CA GLU A 434 16.63 -1.54 -8.39
C GLU A 434 16.13 -0.49 -9.41
N TYR A 435 16.86 -0.31 -10.50
CA TYR A 435 16.44 0.55 -11.61
C TYR A 435 16.84 -0.09 -12.94
N GLU A 436 16.11 0.29 -14.01
CA GLU A 436 16.44 -0.06 -15.39
C GLU A 436 17.46 0.92 -15.95
N ALA A 437 18.48 0.41 -16.62
CA ALA A 437 19.37 1.19 -17.47
C ALA A 437 19.98 0.28 -18.56
N THR A 438 19.91 0.72 -19.81
CA THR A 438 20.53 -0.01 -20.92
C THR A 438 21.53 0.88 -21.64
N SER A 439 22.72 0.37 -21.87
CA SER A 439 23.83 1.09 -22.53
C SER A 439 23.51 1.52 -23.97
N ASN A 440 22.46 0.96 -24.57
CA ASN A 440 22.04 1.23 -25.96
C ASN A 440 20.94 2.28 -26.10
N GLU A 441 20.36 2.76 -25.02
CA GLU A 441 19.42 3.87 -25.04
C GLU A 441 20.13 5.22 -25.03
N LEU A 442 21.13 5.37 -25.88
CA LEU A 442 21.46 6.66 -26.42
C LEU A 442 20.25 7.04 -27.28
N VAL A 443 19.27 7.71 -26.68
CA VAL A 443 18.21 8.36 -27.45
C VAL A 443 18.91 9.35 -28.39
N LYS A 444 19.08 8.90 -29.64
CA LYS A 444 19.65 9.70 -30.70
C LYS A 444 18.77 10.88 -30.98
#